data_5cbe740ef07875e0d7b8812937ae8542
#
_entry.id   5cbe740ef07875e0d7b8812937ae8542
#
_cell.length_a   1.000
_cell.length_b   1.000
_cell.length_c   1.000
_cell.angle_alpha   90.00
_cell.angle_beta   90.00
_cell.angle_gamma   90.00
#
_symmetry.space_group_name_H-M   'P 1'
#
loop_
_entity.id
_entity.type
_entity.pdbx_description
1 polymer ?
#
loop_
_entity_poly.entity_id
_entity_poly.type
_entity_poly.pdbx_seq_one_letter_code
_entity_poly.pdbx_strand_id
1 'polypeptide(L)'
;MSARVLVVDDIFPNVKLLETKLTAEYFDVVTAMNGPDALALCDQGLADIVLLDVMMPGMDGFEVCRRLKNAPLTAHLPVVMVTALDQPSDRLKGLDAGADDFLTKPVDDTALMARVRSLVRLKAVTDEMRTRALASREFGIGDPLAAAVAETGLNAKVLLVDDRASSFERLATALGQYHRAEIERDPHQALIKAADGGYELVLVSLDLQGFDGLRLCSQLRSLDRTAAVVMIAEADDRARILRGLDIGVHDFLVRPVDRNELVARVRTQVRRKRFSDSLRETVQASMELAVTDPLTGLHNRRYLDSHFAALFEEAAARGRQLS
;
A
#
# COMPACT_ATOMS: atom_id res chain seq x y z
N MET A 1 5.22 10.92 16.08
CA MET A 1 6.57 11.06 15.47
C MET A 1 6.36 11.53 14.05
N SER A 2 7.12 12.52 13.57
CA SER A 2 7.12 12.91 12.17
C SER A 2 7.73 11.78 11.35
N ALA A 3 7.20 11.54 10.15
CA ALA A 3 7.76 10.51 9.26
C ALA A 3 9.08 11.01 8.66
N ARG A 4 10.04 10.10 8.52
CA ARG A 4 11.35 10.36 7.92
C ARG A 4 11.33 10.11 6.42
N VAL A 5 11.60 11.14 5.66
CA VAL A 5 11.67 11.08 4.20
C VAL A 5 13.14 11.08 3.78
N LEU A 6 13.59 10.02 3.15
CA LEU A 6 14.93 9.97 2.53
C LEU A 6 14.85 10.56 1.13
N VAL A 7 15.60 11.61 0.89
CA VAL A 7 15.76 12.25 -0.42
C VAL A 7 17.09 11.86 -1.01
N VAL A 8 17.06 11.26 -2.21
CA VAL A 8 18.25 10.75 -2.92
C VAL A 8 18.33 11.39 -4.29
N ASP A 9 19.37 12.18 -4.54
CA ASP A 9 19.65 12.84 -5.82
C ASP A 9 21.14 13.23 -5.83
N ASP A 10 21.84 13.03 -6.94
CA ASP A 10 23.27 13.38 -7.04
C ASP A 10 23.54 14.87 -7.21
N ILE A 11 22.48 15.66 -7.44
CA ILE A 11 22.53 17.11 -7.62
C ILE A 11 22.09 17.81 -6.32
N PHE A 12 23.06 18.36 -5.59
CA PHE A 12 22.84 19.01 -4.29
C PHE A 12 21.69 20.05 -4.27
N PRO A 13 21.52 20.97 -5.24
CA PRO A 13 20.36 21.86 -5.32
C PRO A 13 19.01 21.15 -5.33
N ASN A 14 18.88 19.99 -5.99
CA ASN A 14 17.65 19.22 -6.02
C ASN A 14 17.32 18.67 -4.63
N VAL A 15 18.33 18.09 -3.96
CA VAL A 15 18.21 17.61 -2.58
C VAL A 15 17.72 18.71 -1.67
N LYS A 16 18.37 19.88 -1.71
CA LYS A 16 18.03 21.05 -0.86
C LYS A 16 16.64 21.61 -1.14
N LEU A 17 16.20 21.60 -2.39
CA LEU A 17 14.85 22.03 -2.76
C LEU A 17 13.79 21.11 -2.15
N LEU A 18 13.94 19.79 -2.30
CA LEU A 18 13.00 18.81 -1.74
C LEU A 18 13.06 18.79 -0.20
N GLU A 19 14.24 18.86 0.39
CA GLU A 19 14.42 18.99 1.84
C GLU A 19 13.67 20.19 2.40
N THR A 20 13.82 21.37 1.78
CA THR A 20 13.14 22.59 2.21
C THR A 20 11.62 22.47 2.14
N LYS A 21 11.10 21.92 1.03
CA LYS A 21 9.66 21.72 0.85
C LYS A 21 9.07 20.74 1.86
N LEU A 22 9.75 19.63 2.11
CA LEU A 22 9.30 18.60 3.04
C LEU A 22 9.39 19.04 4.50
N THR A 23 10.48 19.73 4.87
CA THR A 23 10.64 20.28 6.22
C THR A 23 9.60 21.34 6.54
N ALA A 24 9.20 22.17 5.56
CA ALA A 24 8.11 23.12 5.72
C ALA A 24 6.76 22.46 6.03
N GLU A 25 6.59 21.20 5.65
CA GLU A 25 5.40 20.36 5.92
C GLU A 25 5.59 19.40 7.12
N TYR A 26 6.58 19.70 7.97
CA TYR A 26 6.88 18.98 9.22
C TYR A 26 7.34 17.53 9.04
N PHE A 27 7.93 17.17 7.91
CA PHE A 27 8.63 15.89 7.75
C PHE A 27 10.06 15.99 8.25
N ASP A 28 10.57 14.91 8.85
CA ASP A 28 12.01 14.74 9.07
C ASP A 28 12.66 14.33 7.77
N VAL A 29 13.72 15.02 7.35
CA VAL A 29 14.36 14.73 6.07
C VAL A 29 15.77 14.22 6.30
N VAL A 30 16.07 13.07 5.72
CA VAL A 30 17.41 12.49 5.62
C VAL A 30 17.81 12.56 4.15
N THR A 31 19.07 12.80 3.86
CA THR A 31 19.54 12.99 2.48
C THR A 31 20.69 12.05 2.13
N ALA A 32 20.74 11.60 0.88
CA ALA A 32 21.84 10.87 0.31
C ALA A 32 22.16 11.41 -1.09
N MET A 33 23.45 11.41 -1.47
CA MET A 33 23.91 11.92 -2.75
C MET A 33 24.23 10.81 -3.75
N ASN A 34 24.01 9.55 -3.40
CA ASN A 34 24.27 8.38 -4.23
C ASN A 34 23.50 7.15 -3.76
N GLY A 35 23.45 6.12 -4.60
CA GLY A 35 22.73 4.87 -4.32
C GLY A 35 23.26 4.08 -3.12
N PRO A 36 24.57 3.85 -2.98
CA PRO A 36 25.14 3.12 -1.84
C PRO A 36 24.79 3.74 -0.47
N ASP A 37 24.90 5.06 -0.33
CA ASP A 37 24.54 5.76 0.91
C ASP A 37 23.05 5.64 1.19
N ALA A 38 22.20 5.74 0.16
CA ALA A 38 20.77 5.56 0.29
C ALA A 38 20.42 4.15 0.81
N LEU A 39 21.03 3.11 0.27
CA LEU A 39 20.84 1.73 0.75
C LEU A 39 21.27 1.57 2.21
N ALA A 40 22.44 2.09 2.57
CA ALA A 40 22.95 2.03 3.95
C ALA A 40 22.00 2.72 4.97
N LEU A 41 21.44 3.87 4.60
CA LEU A 41 20.46 4.58 5.45
C LEU A 41 19.15 3.80 5.61
N CYS A 42 18.67 3.16 4.53
CA CYS A 42 17.48 2.31 4.58
C CYS A 42 17.70 1.06 5.45
N ASP A 43 18.88 0.42 5.35
CA ASP A 43 19.21 -0.77 6.15
C ASP A 43 19.30 -0.44 7.66
N GLN A 44 19.70 0.79 8.01
CA GLN A 44 19.69 1.29 9.39
C GLN A 44 18.29 1.68 9.90
N GLY A 45 17.25 1.57 9.06
CA GLY A 45 15.89 1.95 9.43
C GLY A 45 15.69 3.47 9.58
N LEU A 46 16.50 4.27 8.87
CA LEU A 46 16.46 5.73 8.94
C LEU A 46 15.52 6.37 7.90
N ALA A 47 14.72 5.57 7.21
CA ALA A 47 13.75 6.05 6.21
C ALA A 47 12.37 5.41 6.40
N ASP A 48 11.32 6.20 6.29
CA ASP A 48 9.93 5.74 6.22
C ASP A 48 9.39 5.77 4.78
N ILE A 49 9.97 6.60 3.94
CA ILE A 49 9.71 6.70 2.51
C ILE A 49 10.97 7.19 1.80
N VAL A 50 11.18 6.76 0.58
CA VAL A 50 12.33 7.15 -0.25
C VAL A 50 11.84 7.94 -1.46
N LEU A 51 12.32 9.17 -1.63
CA LEU A 51 12.24 9.94 -2.86
C LEU A 51 13.55 9.77 -3.60
N LEU A 52 13.54 9.14 -4.75
CA LEU A 52 14.71 8.60 -5.41
C LEU A 52 14.84 9.15 -6.83
N ASP A 53 15.91 9.88 -7.09
CA ASP A 53 16.24 10.22 -8.48
C ASP A 53 16.66 8.98 -9.27
N VAL A 54 16.31 8.96 -10.54
CA VAL A 54 16.66 7.86 -11.45
C VAL A 54 18.05 8.03 -12.02
N MET A 55 18.41 9.26 -12.40
CA MET A 55 19.62 9.55 -13.16
C MET A 55 20.79 9.88 -12.22
N MET A 56 21.39 8.87 -11.61
CA MET A 56 22.56 9.01 -10.75
C MET A 56 23.77 8.28 -11.31
N PRO A 57 25.00 8.80 -11.15
CA PRO A 57 26.21 8.15 -11.59
C PRO A 57 26.52 6.87 -10.78
N GLY A 58 27.05 5.87 -11.44
CA GLY A 58 27.45 4.59 -10.84
C GLY A 58 26.27 3.65 -10.61
N MET A 59 25.42 3.91 -9.64
CA MET A 59 24.21 3.13 -9.35
C MET A 59 22.98 3.98 -9.63
N ASP A 60 22.20 3.64 -10.65
CA ASP A 60 20.97 4.35 -10.98
C ASP A 60 19.84 4.07 -9.99
N GLY A 61 18.81 4.92 -10.02
CA GLY A 61 17.66 4.77 -9.11
C GLY A 61 16.87 3.48 -9.32
N PHE A 62 16.87 2.93 -10.54
CA PHE A 62 16.19 1.64 -10.78
C PHE A 62 16.90 0.50 -10.05
N GLU A 63 18.22 0.50 -10.02
CA GLU A 63 19.02 -0.51 -9.30
C GLU A 63 18.87 -0.35 -7.78
N VAL A 64 18.88 0.88 -7.26
CA VAL A 64 18.62 1.15 -5.84
C VAL A 64 17.25 0.62 -5.46
N CYS A 65 16.21 0.93 -6.24
CA CYS A 65 14.84 0.46 -5.99
C CYS A 65 14.77 -1.07 -5.98
N ARG A 66 15.34 -1.74 -6.99
CA ARG A 66 15.38 -3.21 -7.05
C ARG A 66 16.02 -3.83 -5.81
N ARG A 67 17.14 -3.30 -5.34
CA ARG A 67 17.82 -3.78 -4.14
C ARG A 67 16.96 -3.60 -2.90
N LEU A 68 16.36 -2.42 -2.72
CA LEU A 68 15.43 -2.16 -1.61
C LEU A 68 14.24 -3.15 -1.63
N LYS A 69 13.66 -3.40 -2.80
CA LYS A 69 12.46 -4.25 -2.94
C LYS A 69 12.75 -5.75 -2.87
N ASN A 70 14.00 -6.16 -3.09
CA ASN A 70 14.43 -7.56 -2.98
C ASN A 70 15.00 -7.91 -1.59
N ALA A 71 15.27 -6.95 -0.74
CA ALA A 71 15.77 -7.18 0.61
C ALA A 71 14.60 -7.25 1.61
N PRO A 72 14.47 -8.33 2.44
CA PRO A 72 13.34 -8.52 3.36
C PRO A 72 13.13 -7.37 4.35
N LEU A 73 14.22 -6.73 4.78
CA LEU A 73 14.16 -5.62 5.72
C LEU A 73 13.61 -4.33 5.11
N THR A 74 13.78 -4.11 3.82
CA THR A 74 13.45 -2.84 3.14
C THR A 74 12.38 -2.98 2.06
N ALA A 75 11.97 -4.21 1.69
CA ALA A 75 10.96 -4.45 0.65
C ALA A 75 9.63 -3.71 0.87
N HIS A 76 9.27 -3.48 2.12
CA HIS A 76 8.07 -2.77 2.53
C HIS A 76 8.18 -1.24 2.44
N LEU A 77 9.40 -0.67 2.30
CA LEU A 77 9.59 0.77 2.19
C LEU A 77 8.97 1.31 0.91
N PRO A 78 8.11 2.34 0.99
CA PRO A 78 7.64 3.02 -0.20
C PRO A 78 8.78 3.75 -0.90
N VAL A 79 8.85 3.59 -2.22
CA VAL A 79 9.83 4.27 -3.08
C VAL A 79 9.09 5.06 -4.15
N VAL A 80 9.27 6.37 -4.16
CA VAL A 80 8.76 7.28 -5.19
C VAL A 80 9.93 7.73 -6.05
N MET A 81 9.88 7.43 -7.33
CA MET A 81 10.90 7.93 -8.26
C MET A 81 10.62 9.38 -8.62
N VAL A 82 11.63 10.24 -8.52
CA VAL A 82 11.58 11.66 -8.84
C VAL A 82 12.53 11.89 -10.01
N THR A 83 12.01 11.99 -11.23
CA THR A 83 12.85 11.94 -12.42
C THR A 83 12.47 12.98 -13.46
N ALA A 84 13.45 13.40 -14.27
CA ALA A 84 13.22 14.19 -15.49
C ALA A 84 12.73 13.31 -16.67
N LEU A 85 12.78 11.99 -16.53
CA LEU A 85 12.29 11.05 -17.53
C LEU A 85 10.76 11.02 -17.51
N ASP A 86 10.14 11.41 -18.60
CA ASP A 86 8.67 11.49 -18.76
C ASP A 86 8.12 10.42 -19.72
N GLN A 87 8.99 9.65 -20.33
CA GLN A 87 8.60 8.61 -21.28
C GLN A 87 7.85 7.46 -20.59
N PRO A 88 6.77 6.94 -21.19
CA PRO A 88 6.06 5.77 -20.65
C PRO A 88 6.96 4.56 -20.40
N SER A 89 7.99 4.36 -21.23
CA SER A 89 8.97 3.29 -21.05
C SER A 89 9.78 3.40 -19.76
N ASP A 90 10.08 4.61 -19.30
CA ASP A 90 10.88 4.82 -18.10
C ASP A 90 10.02 4.65 -16.84
N ARG A 91 8.77 5.09 -16.89
CA ARG A 91 7.80 4.80 -15.84
C ARG A 91 7.61 3.29 -15.66
N LEU A 92 7.51 2.56 -16.78
CA LEU A 92 7.40 1.10 -16.74
C LEU A 92 8.63 0.45 -16.09
N LYS A 93 9.85 0.83 -16.50
CA LYS A 93 11.09 0.32 -15.88
C LYS A 93 11.13 0.50 -14.38
N GLY A 94 10.67 1.64 -13.88
CA GLY A 94 10.64 1.87 -12.45
C GLY A 94 9.56 1.07 -11.73
N LEU A 95 8.37 0.93 -12.31
CA LEU A 95 7.33 0.05 -11.75
C LEU A 95 7.81 -1.42 -11.74
N ASP A 96 8.51 -1.86 -12.78
CA ASP A 96 9.14 -3.19 -12.84
C ASP A 96 10.28 -3.35 -11.82
N ALA A 97 11.00 -2.26 -11.51
CA ALA A 97 11.96 -2.23 -10.41
C ALA A 97 11.29 -2.27 -9.02
N GLY A 98 9.97 -2.15 -8.96
CA GLY A 98 9.17 -2.19 -7.74
C GLY A 98 8.86 -0.82 -7.13
N ALA A 99 9.12 0.28 -7.85
CA ALA A 99 8.73 1.61 -7.39
C ALA A 99 7.22 1.68 -7.15
N ASP A 100 6.86 2.44 -6.14
CA ASP A 100 5.47 2.58 -5.73
C ASP A 100 4.79 3.72 -6.47
N ASP A 101 5.56 4.71 -6.90
CA ASP A 101 5.05 5.83 -7.69
C ASP A 101 6.17 6.62 -8.39
N PHE A 102 5.73 7.60 -9.20
CA PHE A 102 6.59 8.52 -9.96
C PHE A 102 6.16 9.97 -9.78
N LEU A 103 7.15 10.85 -9.75
CA LEU A 103 6.99 12.30 -9.86
C LEU A 103 7.95 12.81 -10.93
N THR A 104 7.43 13.53 -11.92
CA THR A 104 8.25 14.17 -12.96
C THR A 104 8.78 15.51 -12.48
N LYS A 105 10.05 15.80 -12.77
CA LYS A 105 10.67 17.10 -12.56
C LYS A 105 10.21 18.06 -13.69
N PRO A 106 9.86 19.33 -13.40
CA PRO A 106 9.83 19.96 -12.08
C PRO A 106 8.70 19.40 -11.20
N VAL A 107 9.04 19.09 -9.94
CA VAL A 107 8.10 18.45 -9.01
C VAL A 107 7.04 19.44 -8.56
N ASP A 108 5.79 19.12 -8.81
CA ASP A 108 4.65 19.87 -8.30
C ASP A 108 4.46 19.61 -6.79
N ASP A 109 4.40 20.68 -6.01
CA ASP A 109 4.36 20.60 -4.55
C ASP A 109 3.12 19.89 -4.02
N THR A 110 1.98 20.14 -4.64
CA THR A 110 0.71 19.53 -4.23
C THR A 110 0.72 18.01 -4.50
N ALA A 111 1.22 17.63 -5.67
CA ALA A 111 1.35 16.21 -6.02
C ALA A 111 2.36 15.50 -5.11
N LEU A 112 3.52 16.12 -4.83
CA LEU A 112 4.53 15.60 -3.92
C LEU A 112 3.92 15.33 -2.53
N MET A 113 3.29 16.36 -1.94
CA MET A 113 2.75 16.25 -0.58
C MET A 113 1.62 15.22 -0.48
N ALA A 114 0.71 15.18 -1.45
CA ALA A 114 -0.35 14.18 -1.48
C ALA A 114 0.20 12.76 -1.53
N ARG A 115 1.24 12.51 -2.35
CA ARG A 115 1.90 11.20 -2.49
C ARG A 115 2.63 10.82 -1.21
N VAL A 116 3.47 11.70 -0.70
CA VAL A 116 4.24 11.43 0.52
C VAL A 116 3.31 11.14 1.69
N ARG A 117 2.28 11.98 1.92
CA ARG A 117 1.31 11.77 3.01
C ARG A 117 0.54 10.45 2.85
N SER A 118 0.10 10.11 1.65
CA SER A 118 -0.63 8.87 1.38
C SER A 118 0.25 7.64 1.68
N LEU A 119 1.48 7.62 1.17
CA LEU A 119 2.40 6.50 1.33
C LEU A 119 2.92 6.35 2.77
N VAL A 120 3.19 7.45 3.45
CA VAL A 120 3.58 7.46 4.87
C VAL A 120 2.46 6.89 5.74
N ARG A 121 1.21 7.27 5.48
CA ARG A 121 0.05 6.74 6.21
C ARG A 121 -0.09 5.23 6.04
N LEU A 122 0.04 4.74 4.80
CA LEU A 122 0.02 3.29 4.52
C LEU A 122 1.16 2.56 5.23
N LYS A 123 2.37 3.13 5.21
CA LYS A 123 3.53 2.55 5.88
C LYS A 123 3.33 2.48 7.39
N ALA A 124 2.82 3.52 8.02
CA ALA A 124 2.62 3.54 9.48
C ALA A 124 1.72 2.38 9.94
N VAL A 125 0.63 2.11 9.21
CA VAL A 125 -0.25 0.95 9.49
C VAL A 125 0.47 -0.38 9.30
N THR A 126 1.26 -0.49 8.24
CA THR A 126 2.02 -1.71 7.93
C THR A 126 3.12 -1.95 8.98
N ASP A 127 3.81 -0.90 9.44
CA ASP A 127 4.87 -1.02 10.44
C ASP A 127 4.33 -1.45 11.81
N GLU A 128 3.17 -0.94 12.23
CA GLU A 128 2.54 -1.38 13.45
C GLU A 128 2.22 -2.87 13.41
N MET A 129 1.63 -3.35 12.31
CA MET A 129 1.34 -4.77 12.13
C MET A 129 2.62 -5.60 12.04
N ARG A 130 3.65 -5.11 11.35
CA ARG A 130 4.95 -5.76 11.23
C ARG A 130 5.63 -5.92 12.59
N THR A 131 5.63 -4.91 13.41
CA THR A 131 6.19 -4.97 14.77
C THR A 131 5.47 -6.04 15.60
N ARG A 132 4.15 -6.09 15.53
CA ARG A 132 3.34 -7.12 16.20
C ARG A 132 3.63 -8.52 15.65
N ALA A 133 3.73 -8.68 14.33
CA ALA A 133 4.01 -9.95 13.68
C ALA A 133 5.44 -10.45 13.98
N LEU A 134 6.42 -9.56 14.10
CA LEU A 134 7.79 -9.94 14.50
C LEU A 134 7.86 -10.41 15.96
N ALA A 135 7.10 -9.82 16.86
CA ALA A 135 6.98 -10.29 18.24
C ALA A 135 6.38 -11.70 18.32
N SER A 136 5.61 -12.11 17.31
CA SER A 136 4.97 -13.42 17.21
C SER A 136 5.90 -14.56 16.77
N ARG A 137 7.12 -14.26 16.31
CA ARG A 137 8.13 -15.27 15.93
C ARG A 137 8.47 -16.25 17.06
N GLU A 138 8.39 -15.80 18.30
CA GLU A 138 8.60 -16.64 19.48
C GLU A 138 7.60 -17.82 19.58
N PHE A 139 6.46 -17.72 18.87
CA PHE A 139 5.41 -18.74 18.83
C PHE A 139 5.54 -19.71 17.64
N GLY A 140 6.63 -19.66 16.86
CA GLY A 140 6.87 -20.56 15.75
C GLY A 140 6.03 -20.30 14.49
N ILE A 141 5.40 -19.12 14.39
CA ILE A 141 4.65 -18.69 13.21
C ILE A 141 5.66 -18.25 12.13
N GLY A 142 5.42 -18.65 10.89
CA GLY A 142 6.31 -18.39 9.75
C GLY A 142 6.73 -16.93 9.59
N ASP A 143 7.80 -16.68 8.83
CA ASP A 143 8.35 -15.36 8.62
C ASP A 143 7.57 -14.58 7.53
N PRO A 144 6.71 -13.61 7.89
CA PRO A 144 5.93 -12.84 6.92
C PRO A 144 6.80 -11.96 6.01
N LEU A 145 8.03 -11.62 6.45
CA LEU A 145 8.94 -10.80 5.64
C LEU A 145 9.54 -11.58 4.47
N ALA A 146 9.87 -12.85 4.68
CA ALA A 146 10.34 -13.72 3.61
C ALA A 146 9.24 -13.97 2.57
N ALA A 147 7.99 -14.15 3.01
CA ALA A 147 6.84 -14.30 2.13
C ALA A 147 6.59 -13.06 1.26
N ALA A 148 6.82 -11.86 1.79
CA ALA A 148 6.64 -10.60 1.05
C ALA A 148 7.56 -10.47 -0.16
N VAL A 149 8.80 -10.94 -0.06
CA VAL A 149 9.78 -10.91 -1.17
C VAL A 149 9.40 -11.89 -2.28
N ALA A 150 8.85 -13.05 -1.91
CA ALA A 150 8.44 -14.10 -2.85
C ALA A 150 7.12 -13.77 -3.59
N GLU A 151 6.34 -12.80 -3.09
CA GLU A 151 5.03 -12.48 -3.65
C GLU A 151 5.14 -11.81 -5.01
N THR A 152 4.51 -12.40 -6.02
CA THR A 152 4.59 -11.94 -7.41
C THR A 152 3.56 -10.87 -7.76
N GLY A 153 2.47 -10.78 -7.02
CA GLY A 153 1.33 -9.90 -7.31
C GLY A 153 0.47 -10.35 -8.50
N LEU A 154 0.62 -11.59 -8.97
CA LEU A 154 -0.14 -12.16 -10.08
C LEU A 154 -1.38 -12.94 -9.60
N ASN A 155 -2.25 -13.34 -10.55
CA ASN A 155 -3.46 -14.15 -10.31
C ASN A 155 -4.46 -13.58 -9.30
N ALA A 156 -4.49 -12.27 -9.11
CA ALA A 156 -5.43 -11.61 -8.24
C ALA A 156 -6.85 -11.57 -8.83
N LYS A 157 -7.86 -11.57 -7.97
CA LYS A 157 -9.25 -11.27 -8.36
C LYS A 157 -9.45 -9.75 -8.33
N VAL A 158 -9.67 -9.15 -9.50
CA VAL A 158 -9.76 -7.71 -9.70
C VAL A 158 -11.17 -7.36 -10.16
N LEU A 159 -11.81 -6.40 -9.50
CA LEU A 159 -13.08 -5.83 -9.94
C LEU A 159 -12.80 -4.51 -10.68
N LEU A 160 -13.29 -4.40 -11.90
CA LEU A 160 -13.21 -3.19 -12.71
C LEU A 160 -14.59 -2.53 -12.77
N VAL A 161 -14.71 -1.35 -12.18
CA VAL A 161 -15.95 -0.55 -12.18
C VAL A 161 -15.80 0.60 -13.18
N ASP A 162 -16.39 0.41 -14.36
CA ASP A 162 -16.36 1.38 -15.45
C ASP A 162 -17.58 1.12 -16.35
N ASP A 163 -18.28 2.15 -16.77
CA ASP A 163 -19.47 2.07 -17.62
C ASP A 163 -19.19 2.39 -19.11
N ARG A 164 -17.96 2.80 -19.44
CA ARG A 164 -17.53 3.11 -20.81
C ARG A 164 -17.07 1.85 -21.54
N ALA A 165 -17.89 1.33 -22.44
CA ALA A 165 -17.65 0.07 -23.16
C ALA A 165 -16.24 -0.04 -23.79
N SER A 166 -15.81 0.98 -24.53
CA SER A 166 -14.49 1.01 -25.19
C SER A 166 -13.31 1.03 -24.23
N SER A 167 -13.52 1.45 -22.97
CA SER A 167 -12.51 1.52 -21.94
C SER A 167 -12.38 0.20 -21.19
N PHE A 168 -13.48 -0.29 -20.62
CA PHE A 168 -13.41 -1.46 -19.74
C PHE A 168 -13.01 -2.74 -20.47
N GLU A 169 -13.40 -2.94 -21.74
CA GLU A 169 -12.98 -4.10 -22.53
C GLU A 169 -11.46 -4.16 -22.74
N ARG A 170 -10.85 -3.01 -23.05
CA ARG A 170 -9.39 -2.89 -23.18
C ARG A 170 -8.66 -3.15 -21.86
N LEU A 171 -9.16 -2.56 -20.78
CA LEU A 171 -8.57 -2.72 -19.45
C LEU A 171 -8.71 -4.17 -18.94
N ALA A 172 -9.89 -4.76 -19.09
CA ALA A 172 -10.15 -6.15 -18.73
C ALA A 172 -9.30 -7.13 -19.53
N THR A 173 -9.14 -6.91 -20.85
CA THR A 173 -8.28 -7.73 -21.71
C THR A 173 -6.80 -7.62 -21.26
N ALA A 174 -6.33 -6.42 -20.93
CA ALA A 174 -4.98 -6.21 -20.45
C ALA A 174 -4.72 -6.94 -19.13
N LEU A 175 -5.66 -6.84 -18.19
CA LEU A 175 -5.58 -7.50 -16.88
C LEU A 175 -5.76 -9.02 -16.96
N GLY A 176 -6.63 -9.51 -17.85
CA GLY A 176 -6.97 -10.92 -17.98
C GLY A 176 -5.82 -11.85 -18.34
N GLN A 177 -4.67 -11.29 -18.78
CA GLN A 177 -3.45 -12.05 -19.00
C GLN A 177 -2.72 -12.42 -17.70
N TYR A 178 -2.93 -11.66 -16.63
CA TYR A 178 -2.20 -11.76 -15.37
C TYR A 178 -3.10 -11.94 -14.15
N HIS A 179 -4.37 -11.55 -14.27
CA HIS A 179 -5.34 -11.49 -13.17
C HIS A 179 -6.70 -12.01 -13.62
N ARG A 180 -7.57 -12.32 -12.67
CA ARG A 180 -8.99 -12.63 -12.93
C ARG A 180 -9.79 -11.35 -12.85
N ALA A 181 -9.98 -10.68 -13.98
CA ALA A 181 -10.70 -9.42 -14.05
C ALA A 181 -12.21 -9.66 -14.25
N GLU A 182 -13.02 -9.07 -13.40
CA GLU A 182 -14.47 -9.02 -13.50
C GLU A 182 -14.91 -7.56 -13.72
N ILE A 183 -15.86 -7.34 -14.61
CA ILE A 183 -16.37 -6.01 -14.95
C ILE A 183 -17.72 -5.83 -14.25
N GLU A 184 -17.90 -4.66 -13.62
CA GLU A 184 -19.17 -4.22 -13.09
C GLU A 184 -19.46 -2.79 -13.58
N ARG A 185 -20.68 -2.55 -14.07
CA ARG A 185 -21.09 -1.25 -14.59
C ARG A 185 -21.96 -0.47 -13.61
N ASP A 186 -22.64 -1.18 -12.72
CA ASP A 186 -23.47 -0.56 -11.69
C ASP A 186 -22.67 -0.35 -10.40
N PRO A 187 -22.47 0.92 -9.95
CA PRO A 187 -21.75 1.24 -8.72
C PRO A 187 -22.33 0.58 -7.46
N HIS A 188 -23.66 0.37 -7.40
CA HIS A 188 -24.31 -0.28 -6.27
C HIS A 188 -24.02 -1.78 -6.25
N GLN A 189 -24.06 -2.44 -7.40
CA GLN A 189 -23.67 -3.84 -7.50
C GLN A 189 -22.18 -4.03 -7.24
N ALA A 190 -21.34 -3.08 -7.63
CA ALA A 190 -19.91 -3.10 -7.32
C ALA A 190 -19.64 -3.10 -5.81
N LEU A 191 -20.39 -2.32 -5.02
CA LEU A 191 -20.29 -2.31 -3.55
C LEU A 191 -20.70 -3.65 -2.94
N ILE A 192 -21.80 -4.24 -3.40
CA ILE A 192 -22.27 -5.55 -2.94
C ILE A 192 -21.21 -6.62 -3.23
N LYS A 193 -20.75 -6.69 -4.48
CA LYS A 193 -19.70 -7.65 -4.88
C LYS A 193 -18.41 -7.47 -4.07
N ALA A 194 -17.99 -6.24 -3.83
CA ALA A 194 -16.79 -5.95 -3.05
C ALA A 194 -16.96 -6.36 -1.57
N ALA A 195 -18.16 -6.20 -1.00
CA ALA A 195 -18.49 -6.60 0.37
C ALA A 195 -18.57 -8.13 0.53
N ASP A 196 -19.17 -8.83 -0.46
CA ASP A 196 -19.29 -10.30 -0.46
C ASP A 196 -17.94 -11.00 -0.61
N GLY A 197 -16.93 -10.29 -1.03
CA GLY A 197 -15.57 -10.69 -0.81
C GLY A 197 -14.82 -11.36 -1.94
N GLY A 198 -13.56 -11.51 -1.68
CA GLY A 198 -12.60 -12.21 -2.53
C GLY A 198 -11.91 -11.33 -3.56
N TYR A 199 -12.25 -10.05 -3.71
CA TYR A 199 -11.48 -9.14 -4.54
C TYR A 199 -10.27 -8.60 -3.76
N GLU A 200 -9.12 -8.65 -4.41
CA GLU A 200 -7.87 -8.11 -3.84
C GLU A 200 -7.67 -6.65 -4.27
N LEU A 201 -8.27 -6.26 -5.42
CA LEU A 201 -8.19 -4.91 -5.94
C LEU A 201 -9.49 -4.52 -6.66
N VAL A 202 -9.90 -3.27 -6.48
CA VAL A 202 -11.01 -2.64 -7.20
C VAL A 202 -10.46 -1.44 -7.97
N LEU A 203 -10.64 -1.45 -9.30
CA LEU A 203 -10.38 -0.30 -10.17
C LEU A 203 -11.70 0.46 -10.33
N VAL A 204 -11.70 1.75 -10.06
CA VAL A 204 -12.91 2.60 -10.12
C VAL A 204 -12.70 3.75 -11.07
N SER A 205 -13.50 3.83 -12.15
CA SER A 205 -13.57 5.03 -12.96
C SER A 205 -14.19 6.16 -12.15
N LEU A 206 -13.55 7.34 -12.14
CA LEU A 206 -14.14 8.51 -11.48
C LEU A 206 -15.33 9.07 -12.26
N ASP A 207 -15.34 8.88 -13.57
CA ASP A 207 -16.37 9.35 -14.49
C ASP A 207 -17.43 8.27 -14.79
N LEU A 208 -18.21 7.90 -13.79
CA LEU A 208 -19.37 7.03 -13.94
C LEU A 208 -20.60 7.85 -14.27
N GLN A 209 -21.46 7.38 -15.18
CA GLN A 209 -22.69 8.06 -15.55
C GLN A 209 -23.69 8.05 -14.38
N GLY A 210 -24.09 9.22 -13.96
CA GLY A 210 -25.09 9.38 -12.90
C GLY A 210 -24.59 9.03 -11.47
N PHE A 211 -23.31 8.74 -11.29
CA PHE A 211 -22.74 8.43 -9.98
C PHE A 211 -21.35 9.06 -9.79
N ASP A 212 -21.06 9.55 -8.60
CA ASP A 212 -19.74 10.09 -8.28
C ASP A 212 -18.77 8.95 -7.91
N GLY A 213 -17.75 8.73 -8.76
CA GLY A 213 -16.73 7.71 -8.53
C GLY A 213 -15.92 7.91 -7.24
N LEU A 214 -15.71 9.16 -6.79
CA LEU A 214 -15.09 9.42 -5.49
C LEU A 214 -15.94 8.94 -4.31
N ARG A 215 -17.27 9.11 -4.42
CA ARG A 215 -18.20 8.58 -3.43
C ARG A 215 -18.11 7.06 -3.36
N LEU A 216 -18.04 6.38 -4.52
CA LEU A 216 -17.84 4.94 -4.57
C LEU A 216 -16.53 4.52 -3.90
N CYS A 217 -15.42 5.21 -4.22
CA CYS A 217 -14.12 4.96 -3.57
C CYS A 217 -14.21 5.09 -2.04
N SER A 218 -14.87 6.15 -1.54
CA SER A 218 -15.07 6.36 -0.10
C SER A 218 -15.87 5.22 0.54
N GLN A 219 -16.94 4.76 -0.10
CA GLN A 219 -17.76 3.66 0.39
C GLN A 219 -16.99 2.32 0.39
N LEU A 220 -16.23 2.04 -0.67
CA LEU A 220 -15.35 0.87 -0.74
C LEU A 220 -14.30 0.89 0.37
N ARG A 221 -13.74 2.06 0.68
CA ARG A 221 -12.75 2.21 1.75
C ARG A 221 -13.31 2.03 3.17
N SER A 222 -14.62 2.15 3.35
CA SER A 222 -15.29 1.94 4.64
C SER A 222 -15.65 0.47 4.92
N LEU A 223 -15.44 -0.44 3.97
CA LEU A 223 -15.68 -1.88 4.20
C LEU A 223 -14.57 -2.49 5.06
N ASP A 224 -14.91 -3.41 5.97
CA ASP A 224 -13.98 -4.01 6.94
C ASP A 224 -12.84 -4.82 6.31
N ARG A 225 -13.12 -5.49 5.20
CA ARG A 225 -12.11 -6.24 4.41
C ARG A 225 -11.91 -5.57 3.07
N THR A 226 -11.20 -4.46 3.08
CA THR A 226 -11.04 -3.65 1.89
C THR A 226 -10.03 -4.23 0.92
N ALA A 227 -10.49 -4.47 -0.30
CA ALA A 227 -9.61 -4.57 -1.46
C ALA A 227 -8.77 -3.30 -1.62
N ALA A 228 -7.62 -3.37 -2.27
CA ALA A 228 -6.92 -2.17 -2.68
C ALA A 228 -7.80 -1.42 -3.70
N VAL A 229 -8.00 -0.12 -3.49
CA VAL A 229 -8.80 0.73 -4.39
C VAL A 229 -7.86 1.58 -5.23
N VAL A 230 -8.02 1.53 -6.55
CA VAL A 230 -7.26 2.33 -7.52
C VAL A 230 -8.24 3.11 -8.38
N MET A 231 -8.04 4.41 -8.51
CA MET A 231 -8.88 5.29 -9.32
C MET A 231 -8.42 5.30 -10.78
N ILE A 232 -9.37 5.51 -11.70
CA ILE A 232 -9.09 5.88 -13.09
C ILE A 232 -9.72 7.25 -13.33
N ALA A 233 -8.90 8.26 -13.63
CA ALA A 233 -9.27 9.65 -13.77
C ALA A 233 -8.95 10.19 -15.15
N GLU A 234 -9.58 11.31 -15.56
CA GLU A 234 -9.15 12.08 -16.71
C GLU A 234 -7.92 12.96 -16.36
N ALA A 235 -7.21 13.44 -17.40
CA ALA A 235 -5.97 14.19 -17.21
C ALA A 235 -6.16 15.55 -16.48
N ASP A 236 -7.33 16.11 -16.59
CA ASP A 236 -7.73 17.39 -15.98
C ASP A 236 -8.35 17.23 -14.58
N ASP A 237 -8.61 16.01 -14.13
CA ASP A 237 -9.24 15.67 -12.84
C ASP A 237 -8.30 15.78 -11.62
N ARG A 238 -7.28 16.63 -11.70
CA ARG A 238 -6.25 16.73 -10.66
C ARG A 238 -6.81 16.92 -9.25
N ALA A 239 -7.82 17.79 -9.09
CA ALA A 239 -8.43 18.02 -7.77
C ALA A 239 -9.15 16.78 -7.23
N ARG A 240 -9.80 15.99 -8.07
CA ARG A 240 -10.47 14.74 -7.69
C ARG A 240 -9.45 13.66 -7.33
N ILE A 241 -8.33 13.59 -8.06
CA ILE A 241 -7.22 12.66 -7.75
C ILE A 241 -6.67 12.94 -6.36
N LEU A 242 -6.33 14.20 -6.04
CA LEU A 242 -5.83 14.59 -4.72
C LEU A 242 -6.82 14.25 -3.61
N ARG A 243 -8.11 14.58 -3.81
CA ARG A 243 -9.17 14.24 -2.86
C ARG A 243 -9.30 12.71 -2.67
N GLY A 244 -9.14 11.93 -3.73
CA GLY A 244 -9.12 10.46 -3.66
C GLY A 244 -7.98 9.92 -2.79
N LEU A 245 -6.77 10.46 -2.94
CA LEU A 245 -5.63 10.11 -2.11
C LEU A 245 -5.84 10.49 -0.64
N ASP A 246 -6.50 11.64 -0.36
CA ASP A 246 -6.81 12.07 1.01
C ASP A 246 -7.82 11.16 1.71
N ILE A 247 -8.83 10.66 1.01
CA ILE A 247 -9.78 9.67 1.55
C ILE A 247 -9.20 8.26 1.66
N GLY A 248 -7.94 8.04 1.24
CA GLY A 248 -7.21 6.81 1.42
C GLY A 248 -7.26 5.84 0.25
N VAL A 249 -7.58 6.29 -0.96
CA VAL A 249 -7.40 5.48 -2.17
C VAL A 249 -5.90 5.18 -2.33
N HIS A 250 -5.59 3.97 -2.75
CA HIS A 250 -4.21 3.46 -2.73
C HIS A 250 -3.38 4.01 -3.90
N ASP A 251 -4.01 4.20 -5.07
CA ASP A 251 -3.32 4.67 -6.28
C ASP A 251 -4.31 5.23 -7.31
N PHE A 252 -3.78 5.79 -8.41
CA PHE A 252 -4.59 6.24 -9.54
C PHE A 252 -3.90 5.99 -10.88
N LEU A 253 -4.70 5.96 -11.92
CA LEU A 253 -4.31 5.90 -13.32
C LEU A 253 -4.96 7.07 -14.06
N VAL A 254 -4.26 7.66 -15.02
CA VAL A 254 -4.76 8.77 -15.83
C VAL A 254 -5.06 8.27 -17.25
N ARG A 255 -6.21 8.66 -17.79
CA ARG A 255 -6.56 8.33 -19.17
C ARG A 255 -5.78 9.22 -20.17
N PRO A 256 -5.39 8.67 -21.31
CA PRO A 256 -5.57 7.28 -21.76
C PRO A 256 -4.66 6.32 -20.98
N VAL A 257 -5.24 5.29 -20.39
CA VAL A 257 -4.47 4.34 -19.56
C VAL A 257 -3.56 3.49 -20.44
N ASP A 258 -2.28 3.56 -20.19
CA ASP A 258 -1.30 2.65 -20.80
C ASP A 258 -1.45 1.24 -20.22
N ARG A 259 -1.39 0.24 -21.11
CA ARG A 259 -1.57 -1.18 -20.73
C ARG A 259 -0.52 -1.65 -19.72
N ASN A 260 0.72 -1.30 -19.95
CA ASN A 260 1.83 -1.78 -19.14
C ASN A 260 1.83 -1.08 -17.77
N GLU A 261 1.51 0.23 -17.75
CA GLU A 261 1.34 0.98 -16.51
C GLU A 261 0.20 0.38 -15.67
N LEU A 262 -0.94 0.06 -16.28
CA LEU A 262 -2.06 -0.60 -15.60
C LEU A 262 -1.63 -1.89 -14.91
N VAL A 263 -1.00 -2.80 -15.68
CA VAL A 263 -0.57 -4.11 -15.18
C VAL A 263 0.47 -3.95 -14.04
N ALA A 264 1.44 -3.08 -14.22
CA ALA A 264 2.49 -2.86 -13.24
C ALA A 264 1.94 -2.25 -11.93
N ARG A 265 1.05 -1.25 -12.01
CA ARG A 265 0.40 -0.66 -10.82
C ARG A 265 -0.50 -1.65 -10.10
N VAL A 266 -1.34 -2.39 -10.84
CA VAL A 266 -2.18 -3.43 -10.24
C VAL A 266 -1.33 -4.47 -9.52
N ARG A 267 -0.26 -4.93 -10.14
CA ARG A 267 0.70 -5.87 -9.53
C ARG A 267 1.30 -5.33 -8.24
N THR A 268 1.73 -4.06 -8.22
CA THR A 268 2.30 -3.41 -7.04
C THR A 268 1.27 -3.32 -5.91
N GLN A 269 0.03 -2.91 -6.20
CA GLN A 269 -1.02 -2.79 -5.19
C GLN A 269 -1.48 -4.16 -4.66
N VAL A 270 -1.55 -5.19 -5.50
CA VAL A 270 -1.84 -6.57 -5.08
C VAL A 270 -0.75 -7.11 -4.14
N ARG A 271 0.54 -6.92 -4.48
CA ARG A 271 1.65 -7.31 -3.60
C ARG A 271 1.54 -6.65 -2.22
N ARG A 272 1.27 -5.36 -2.18
CA ARG A 272 1.08 -4.62 -0.92
C ARG A 272 -0.12 -5.13 -0.12
N LYS A 273 -1.24 -5.38 -0.80
CA LYS A 273 -2.45 -5.93 -0.17
C LYS A 273 -2.16 -7.28 0.48
N ARG A 274 -1.56 -8.22 -0.27
CA ARG A 274 -1.21 -9.55 0.23
C ARG A 274 -0.22 -9.50 1.39
N PHE A 275 0.76 -8.62 1.32
CA PHE A 275 1.69 -8.40 2.44
C PHE A 275 0.96 -7.91 3.69
N SER A 276 0.09 -6.91 3.54
CA SER A 276 -0.72 -6.41 4.66
C SER A 276 -1.64 -7.48 5.25
N ASP A 277 -2.25 -8.32 4.41
CA ASP A 277 -3.10 -9.43 4.84
C ASP A 277 -2.31 -10.51 5.58
N SER A 278 -1.15 -10.89 5.05
CA SER A 278 -0.25 -11.87 5.71
C SER A 278 0.20 -11.38 7.09
N LEU A 279 0.49 -10.09 7.24
CA LEU A 279 0.80 -9.52 8.55
C LEU A 279 -0.39 -9.59 9.51
N ARG A 280 -1.61 -9.28 9.04
CA ARG A 280 -2.83 -9.38 9.85
C ARG A 280 -3.09 -10.81 10.29
N GLU A 281 -3.00 -11.77 9.38
CA GLU A 281 -3.17 -13.19 9.66
C GLU A 281 -2.14 -13.69 10.68
N THR A 282 -0.88 -13.28 10.55
CA THR A 282 0.18 -13.61 11.51
C THR A 282 -0.14 -13.06 12.91
N VAL A 283 -0.57 -11.81 13.01
CA VAL A 283 -0.95 -11.20 14.28
C VAL A 283 -2.17 -11.88 14.88
N GLN A 284 -3.18 -12.20 14.07
CA GLN A 284 -4.39 -12.89 14.51
C GLN A 284 -4.06 -14.29 15.04
N ALA A 285 -3.29 -15.08 14.29
CA ALA A 285 -2.86 -16.41 14.72
C ALA A 285 -2.06 -16.37 16.02
N SER A 286 -1.21 -15.36 16.19
CA SER A 286 -0.45 -15.14 17.42
C SER A 286 -1.35 -14.82 18.61
N MET A 287 -2.38 -14.00 18.42
CA MET A 287 -3.35 -13.69 19.47
C MET A 287 -4.13 -14.96 19.87
N GLU A 288 -4.55 -15.78 18.91
CA GLU A 288 -5.24 -17.03 19.17
C GLU A 288 -4.37 -18.00 19.99
N LEU A 289 -3.10 -18.18 19.61
CA LEU A 289 -2.15 -19.01 20.35
C LEU A 289 -1.87 -18.47 21.76
N ALA A 290 -1.91 -17.15 21.96
CA ALA A 290 -1.70 -16.54 23.27
C ALA A 290 -2.87 -16.79 24.24
N VAL A 291 -4.08 -17.06 23.75
CA VAL A 291 -5.30 -17.19 24.58
C VAL A 291 -5.91 -18.59 24.57
N THR A 292 -5.52 -19.47 23.63
CA THR A 292 -6.06 -20.83 23.50
C THR A 292 -5.03 -21.90 23.85
N ASP A 293 -5.52 -23.05 24.28
CA ASP A 293 -4.72 -24.27 24.45
C ASP A 293 -4.76 -25.08 23.14
N PRO A 294 -3.60 -25.38 22.52
CA PRO A 294 -3.54 -26.00 21.20
C PRO A 294 -4.04 -27.45 21.15
N LEU A 295 -4.16 -28.13 22.30
CA LEU A 295 -4.64 -29.51 22.37
C LEU A 295 -6.16 -29.58 22.46
N THR A 296 -6.76 -28.67 23.22
CA THR A 296 -8.19 -28.71 23.53
C THR A 296 -9.02 -27.70 22.74
N GLY A 297 -8.39 -26.67 22.16
CA GLY A 297 -9.06 -25.54 21.51
C GLY A 297 -9.81 -24.62 22.49
N LEU A 298 -9.71 -24.86 23.79
CA LEU A 298 -10.30 -24.01 24.84
C LEU A 298 -9.36 -22.85 25.20
N HIS A 299 -9.89 -21.87 25.91
CA HIS A 299 -9.03 -20.83 26.47
C HIS A 299 -8.01 -21.40 27.44
N ASN A 300 -6.76 -20.97 27.32
CA ASN A 300 -5.68 -21.45 28.17
C ASN A 300 -5.80 -20.88 29.59
N ARG A 301 -5.06 -21.49 30.53
CA ARG A 301 -5.07 -21.08 31.95
C ARG A 301 -4.72 -19.61 32.14
N ARG A 302 -3.79 -19.07 31.35
CA ARG A 302 -3.37 -17.66 31.44
C ARG A 302 -4.51 -16.69 31.10
N TYR A 303 -5.31 -17.01 30.10
CA TYR A 303 -6.51 -16.25 29.76
C TYR A 303 -7.55 -16.33 30.89
N LEU A 304 -7.79 -17.52 31.43
CA LEU A 304 -8.69 -17.70 32.55
C LEU A 304 -8.28 -16.88 33.75
N ASP A 305 -7.01 -16.98 34.18
CA ASP A 305 -6.48 -16.28 35.36
C ASP A 305 -6.60 -14.75 35.22
N SER A 306 -6.43 -14.20 33.99
CA SER A 306 -6.54 -12.77 33.72
C SER A 306 -7.97 -12.25 33.66
N HIS A 307 -8.95 -13.09 33.27
CA HIS A 307 -10.34 -12.67 33.05
C HIS A 307 -11.28 -13.13 34.17
N PHE A 308 -10.88 -14.14 34.94
CA PHE A 308 -11.74 -14.74 35.96
C PHE A 308 -12.24 -13.73 37.00
N ALA A 309 -11.36 -12.86 37.49
CA ALA A 309 -11.71 -11.85 38.49
C ALA A 309 -12.79 -10.90 37.94
N ALA A 310 -12.61 -10.41 36.71
CA ALA A 310 -13.58 -9.51 36.08
C ALA A 310 -14.93 -10.20 35.81
N LEU A 311 -14.91 -11.44 35.33
CA LEU A 311 -16.11 -12.23 35.09
C LEU A 311 -16.86 -12.54 36.39
N PHE A 312 -16.12 -12.81 37.46
CA PHE A 312 -16.69 -13.05 38.79
C PHE A 312 -17.35 -11.79 39.36
N GLU A 313 -16.70 -10.64 39.27
CA GLU A 313 -17.25 -9.36 39.71
C GLU A 313 -18.52 -8.99 38.92
N GLU A 314 -18.50 -9.19 37.60
CA GLU A 314 -19.67 -8.93 36.74
C GLU A 314 -20.85 -9.86 37.08
N ALA A 315 -20.59 -11.16 37.29
CA ALA A 315 -21.60 -12.14 37.64
C ALA A 315 -22.19 -11.81 39.03
N ALA A 316 -21.35 -11.46 40.01
CA ALA A 316 -21.80 -11.05 41.35
C ALA A 316 -22.67 -9.79 41.31
N ALA A 317 -22.24 -8.77 40.52
CA ALA A 317 -23.00 -7.53 40.36
C ALA A 317 -24.36 -7.72 39.68
N ARG A 318 -24.47 -8.71 38.79
CA ARG A 318 -25.71 -9.01 38.03
C ARG A 318 -26.51 -10.16 38.60
N GLY A 319 -26.10 -10.77 39.72
CA GLY A 319 -26.76 -11.94 40.33
C GLY A 319 -26.82 -13.16 39.41
N ARG A 320 -25.85 -13.31 38.49
CA ARG A 320 -25.77 -14.45 37.56
C ARG A 320 -24.84 -15.52 38.09
N GLN A 321 -25.21 -16.78 37.85
CA GLN A 321 -24.31 -17.90 38.17
C GLN A 321 -23.21 -17.97 37.13
N LEU A 322 -21.98 -18.16 37.60
CA LEU A 322 -20.82 -18.47 36.77
C LEU A 322 -20.73 -19.99 36.63
N SER A 323 -20.82 -20.48 35.41
CA SER A 323 -20.65 -21.92 35.09
C SER A 323 -19.57 -22.11 34.08
#